data_6bb5328e9426819c164dc55093dc010d
#
_entry.id   6bb5328e9426819c164dc55093dc010d
#
_cell.length_a   1.000
_cell.length_b   1.000
_cell.length_c   1.000
_cell.angle_alpha   90.00
_cell.angle_beta   90.00
_cell.angle_gamma   90.00
#
_symmetry.space_group_name_H-M   'P 1'
#
loop_
_entity.id
_entity.type
_entity.pdbx_description
1 polymer ?
#
loop_
_entity_poly.entity_id
_entity_poly.type
_entity_poly.pdbx_seq_one_letter_code
_entity_poly.pdbx_strand_id
1 'polypeptide(L)'
;MSKETRDDEFWEITDEFIKLANDKCDKHKNGKVSTSILFSAARFNSFMYSSTAKNLDDFKKDKDMAIEFLTDQYKKVLIENLNDYEKNYKEYLENK
;
A
#
# COMPACT_ATOMS: atom_id res chain seq x y z
N MET A 1 1.26 -0.67 15.80
CA MET A 1 0.02 -0.87 15.03
C MET A 1 -0.46 -2.29 15.17
N SER A 2 -1.73 -2.45 15.38
CA SER A 2 -2.32 -3.78 15.41
C SER A 2 -2.28 -4.39 14.02
N LYS A 3 -2.26 -5.73 13.96
CA LYS A 3 -2.40 -6.43 12.70
C LYS A 3 -3.83 -6.28 12.22
N GLU A 4 -3.98 -5.79 11.02
CA GLU A 4 -5.30 -5.72 10.41
C GLU A 4 -5.69 -7.10 9.89
N THR A 5 -6.92 -7.51 10.17
CA THR A 5 -7.45 -8.76 9.64
C THR A 5 -7.83 -8.55 8.19
N ARG A 6 -7.46 -9.49 7.33
CA ARG A 6 -7.84 -9.45 5.92
C ARG A 6 -9.22 -10.08 5.75
N ASP A 7 -10.22 -9.41 6.34
CA ASP A 7 -11.60 -9.83 6.26
C ASP A 7 -12.28 -9.26 5.00
N ASP A 8 -13.59 -9.48 4.87
CA ASP A 8 -14.33 -9.02 3.70
C ASP A 8 -14.26 -7.50 3.55
N GLU A 9 -14.34 -6.77 4.66
CA GLU A 9 -14.25 -5.31 4.63
C GLU A 9 -12.88 -4.85 4.11
N PHE A 10 -11.82 -5.51 4.55
CA PHE A 10 -10.48 -5.22 4.06
C PHE A 10 -10.41 -5.35 2.53
N TRP A 11 -10.95 -6.45 2.00
CA TRP A 11 -10.90 -6.69 0.56
C TRP A 11 -11.79 -5.73 -0.23
N GLU A 12 -12.91 -5.34 0.33
CA GLU A 12 -13.77 -4.32 -0.30
C GLU A 12 -13.03 -2.99 -0.43
N ILE A 13 -12.37 -2.55 0.62
CA ILE A 13 -11.61 -1.30 0.61
C ILE A 13 -10.45 -1.39 -0.39
N THR A 14 -9.72 -2.50 -0.34
CA THR A 14 -8.59 -2.73 -1.25
C THR A 14 -9.05 -2.68 -2.71
N ASP A 15 -10.17 -3.32 -3.02
CA ASP A 15 -10.71 -3.36 -4.37
C ASP A 15 -11.13 -1.97 -4.85
N GLU A 16 -11.61 -1.12 -3.96
CA GLU A 16 -11.96 0.26 -4.32
C GLU A 16 -10.73 1.06 -4.75
N PHE A 17 -9.62 0.90 -4.03
CA PHE A 17 -8.37 1.56 -4.41
C PHE A 17 -7.85 1.04 -5.75
N ILE A 18 -7.90 -0.27 -5.96
CA ILE A 18 -7.45 -0.86 -7.22
C ILE A 18 -8.34 -0.40 -8.38
N LYS A 19 -9.65 -0.34 -8.16
CA LYS A 19 -10.58 0.15 -9.17
C LYS A 19 -10.25 1.59 -9.56
N LEU A 20 -10.01 2.43 -8.57
CA LEU A 20 -9.64 3.82 -8.84
C LEU A 20 -8.35 3.89 -9.64
N ALA A 21 -7.36 3.09 -9.27
CA ALA A 21 -6.10 3.04 -9.99
C ALA A 21 -6.31 2.64 -11.46
N ASN A 22 -7.12 1.60 -11.69
CA ASN A 22 -7.42 1.15 -13.04
C ASN A 22 -8.14 2.24 -13.86
N ASP A 23 -9.09 2.93 -13.24
CA ASP A 23 -9.78 4.04 -13.90
C ASP A 23 -8.81 5.16 -14.29
N LYS A 24 -7.84 5.45 -13.43
CA LYS A 24 -6.83 6.46 -13.73
C LYS A 24 -5.89 6.03 -14.86
N CYS A 25 -5.63 4.74 -14.99
CA CYS A 25 -4.80 4.22 -16.06
C CYS A 25 -5.44 4.41 -17.44
N ASP A 26 -6.77 4.58 -17.52
CA ASP A 26 -7.45 4.86 -18.77
C ASP A 26 -7.10 6.24 -19.32
N LYS A 27 -6.70 7.18 -18.46
CA LYS A 27 -6.44 8.56 -18.82
C LYS A 27 -5.00 9.00 -18.63
N HIS A 28 -4.21 8.21 -17.90
CA HIS A 28 -2.84 8.58 -17.53
C HIS A 28 -1.91 7.41 -17.77
N LYS A 29 -0.61 7.68 -17.87
CA LYS A 29 0.40 6.63 -18.00
C LYS A 29 0.44 5.77 -16.74
N ASN A 30 0.57 4.46 -16.93
CA ASN A 30 0.55 3.50 -15.83
C ASN A 30 1.64 3.78 -14.79
N GLY A 31 2.84 4.16 -15.23
CA GLY A 31 3.92 4.50 -14.30
C GLY A 31 3.60 5.68 -13.42
N LYS A 32 2.92 6.69 -13.97
CA LYS A 32 2.51 7.86 -13.19
C LYS A 32 1.48 7.47 -12.15
N VAL A 33 0.51 6.64 -12.51
CA VAL A 33 -0.51 6.16 -11.59
C VAL A 33 0.13 5.34 -10.47
N SER A 34 1.05 4.43 -10.83
CA SER A 34 1.75 3.60 -9.85
C SER A 34 2.54 4.43 -8.85
N THR A 35 3.29 5.42 -9.33
CA THR A 35 4.07 6.32 -8.46
C THR A 35 3.16 7.15 -7.56
N SER A 36 2.03 7.59 -8.09
CA SER A 36 1.05 8.38 -7.32
C SER A 36 0.43 7.56 -6.19
N ILE A 37 0.14 6.28 -6.45
CA ILE A 37 -0.37 5.39 -5.41
C ILE A 37 0.66 5.24 -4.30
N LEU A 38 1.91 5.01 -4.68
CA LEU A 38 2.99 4.84 -3.69
C LEU A 38 3.10 6.08 -2.80
N PHE A 39 3.13 7.27 -3.40
CA PHE A 39 3.22 8.50 -2.61
C PHE A 39 1.99 8.68 -1.73
N SER A 40 0.81 8.44 -2.28
CA SER A 40 -0.44 8.60 -1.54
C SER A 40 -0.50 7.67 -0.34
N ALA A 41 -0.08 6.43 -0.51
CA ALA A 41 -0.03 5.47 0.60
C ALA A 41 0.94 5.94 1.68
N ALA A 42 2.14 6.38 1.29
CA ALA A 42 3.12 6.89 2.24
C ALA A 42 2.60 8.10 2.98
N ARG A 43 1.93 9.02 2.27
CA ARG A 43 1.38 10.22 2.89
C ARG A 43 0.27 9.88 3.88
N PHE A 44 -0.65 9.01 3.51
CA PHE A 44 -1.74 8.62 4.39
C PHE A 44 -1.23 7.86 5.61
N ASN A 45 -0.31 6.93 5.41
CA ASN A 45 0.28 6.17 6.52
C ASN A 45 1.02 7.09 7.48
N SER A 46 1.73 8.10 6.93
CA SER A 46 2.42 9.10 7.75
C SER A 46 1.44 9.92 8.58
N PHE A 47 0.33 10.31 7.99
CA PHE A 47 -0.72 11.04 8.72
C PHE A 47 -1.27 10.21 9.86
N MET A 48 -1.62 8.96 9.59
CA MET A 48 -2.18 8.07 10.61
C MET A 48 -1.20 7.86 11.74
N TYR A 49 0.07 7.64 11.42
CA TYR A 49 1.09 7.44 12.43
C TYR A 49 1.30 8.70 13.27
N SER A 50 1.40 9.85 12.60
CA SER A 50 1.61 11.12 13.28
C SER A 50 0.48 11.47 14.24
N SER A 51 -0.75 11.10 13.87
CA SER A 51 -1.93 11.42 14.68
C SER A 51 -1.97 10.68 16.02
N THR A 52 -1.17 9.62 16.16
CA THR A 52 -1.10 8.87 17.41
C THR A 52 -0.03 9.38 18.38
N ALA A 53 0.86 10.24 17.90
CA ALA A 53 1.91 10.83 18.77
C ALA A 53 1.30 11.88 19.66
N LYS A 54 1.77 11.94 20.91
CA LYS A 54 1.27 12.90 21.89
C LYS A 54 1.80 14.30 21.63
N ASN A 55 3.03 14.38 21.14
CA ASN A 55 3.69 15.66 20.86
C ASN A 55 4.84 15.43 19.91
N LEU A 56 5.51 16.50 19.50
CA LEU A 56 6.61 16.42 18.54
C LEU A 56 7.77 15.57 19.02
N ASP A 57 8.10 15.67 20.31
CA ASP A 57 9.23 14.89 20.85
C ASP A 57 8.96 13.39 20.79
N ASP A 58 7.75 12.97 21.13
CA ASP A 58 7.36 11.57 20.99
C ASP A 58 7.40 11.11 19.54
N PHE A 59 6.93 11.96 18.63
CA PHE A 59 6.97 11.67 17.21
C PHE A 59 8.42 11.44 16.73
N LYS A 60 9.32 12.34 17.10
CA LYS A 60 10.74 12.24 16.72
C LYS A 60 11.37 10.94 17.24
N LYS A 61 11.00 10.58 18.47
CA LYS A 61 11.54 9.39 19.12
C LYS A 61 11.16 8.10 18.38
N ASP A 62 9.92 8.03 17.89
CA ASP A 62 9.39 6.81 17.29
C ASP A 62 9.48 6.78 15.75
N LYS A 63 9.90 7.88 15.14
CA LYS A 63 9.89 8.01 13.67
C LYS A 63 10.66 6.89 12.97
N ASP A 64 11.87 6.59 13.43
CA ASP A 64 12.71 5.59 12.76
C ASP A 64 12.10 4.19 12.88
N MET A 65 11.49 3.88 14.02
CA MET A 65 10.77 2.62 14.19
C MET A 65 9.59 2.53 13.25
N ALA A 66 8.88 3.63 13.04
CA ALA A 66 7.75 3.66 12.12
C ALA A 66 8.19 3.41 10.68
N ILE A 67 9.30 4.04 10.27
CA ILE A 67 9.86 3.84 8.94
C ILE A 67 10.20 2.37 8.73
N GLU A 68 10.90 1.78 9.68
CA GLU A 68 11.29 0.38 9.59
C GLU A 68 10.08 -0.54 9.54
N PHE A 69 9.09 -0.30 10.39
CA PHE A 69 7.89 -1.12 10.43
C PHE A 69 7.11 -1.06 9.10
N LEU A 70 6.85 0.15 8.62
CA LEU A 70 6.06 0.33 7.39
C LEU A 70 6.80 -0.17 6.15
N THR A 71 8.10 0.03 6.10
CA THR A 71 8.92 -0.46 5.00
C THR A 71 8.90 -2.00 4.97
N ASP A 72 9.02 -2.63 6.14
CA ASP A 72 8.97 -4.08 6.25
C ASP A 72 7.60 -4.62 5.84
N GLN A 73 6.53 -3.96 6.25
CA GLN A 73 5.17 -4.36 5.85
C GLN A 73 5.00 -4.26 4.34
N TYR A 74 5.46 -3.18 3.73
CA TYR A 74 5.37 -3.03 2.29
C TYR A 74 6.17 -4.10 1.56
N LYS A 75 7.38 -4.37 2.03
CA LYS A 75 8.22 -5.40 1.42
C LYS A 75 7.52 -6.76 1.43
N LYS A 76 6.89 -7.11 2.55
CA LYS A 76 6.19 -8.40 2.68
C LYS A 76 5.03 -8.51 1.70
N VAL A 77 4.20 -7.47 1.61
CA VAL A 77 3.06 -7.54 0.69
C VAL A 77 3.52 -7.47 -0.78
N LEU A 78 4.60 -6.76 -1.06
CA LEU A 78 5.15 -6.71 -2.40
C LEU A 78 5.65 -8.09 -2.84
N ILE A 79 6.39 -8.77 -1.96
CA ILE A 79 6.87 -10.12 -2.23
C ILE A 79 5.68 -11.07 -2.46
N GLU A 80 4.69 -11.00 -1.60
CA GLU A 80 3.48 -11.82 -1.72
C GLU A 80 2.83 -11.63 -3.09
N ASN A 81 2.65 -10.39 -3.51
CA ASN A 81 1.97 -10.08 -4.77
C ASN A 81 2.81 -10.46 -5.99
N LEU A 82 4.12 -10.21 -5.95
CA LEU A 82 4.98 -10.58 -7.07
C LEU A 82 5.07 -12.09 -7.22
N ASN A 83 5.10 -12.82 -6.11
CA ASN A 83 5.07 -14.29 -6.16
C ASN A 83 3.75 -14.80 -6.75
N ASP A 84 2.65 -14.14 -6.43
CA ASP A 84 1.36 -14.50 -6.99
C ASP A 84 1.34 -14.29 -8.51
N TYR A 85 1.85 -13.15 -8.97
CA TYR A 85 1.93 -12.88 -10.42
C TYR A 85 2.87 -13.84 -11.14
N GLU A 86 3.96 -14.24 -10.49
CA GLU A 86 4.86 -15.23 -11.07
C GLU A 86 4.17 -16.58 -11.25
N LYS A 87 3.47 -17.01 -10.21
CA LYS A 87 2.78 -18.30 -10.22
C LYS A 87 1.66 -18.35 -11.25
N ASN A 88 0.94 -17.24 -11.39
CA ASN A 88 -0.26 -17.15 -12.24
C ASN A 88 -0.05 -16.27 -13.46
N TYR A 89 1.18 -16.14 -13.91
CA TYR A 89 1.54 -15.18 -14.96
C TYR A 89 0.69 -15.33 -16.22
N LYS A 90 0.53 -16.56 -16.69
CA LYS A 90 -0.25 -16.80 -17.91
C LYS A 90 -1.70 -16.38 -17.74
N GLU A 91 -2.29 -16.73 -16.61
CA GLU A 91 -3.68 -16.40 -16.34
C GLU A 91 -3.90 -14.88 -16.26
N TYR A 92 -3.02 -14.17 -15.56
CA TYR A 92 -3.20 -12.74 -15.34
C TYR A 92 -2.78 -11.88 -16.53
N LEU A 93 -1.74 -12.27 -17.25
CA LEU A 93 -1.11 -11.39 -18.24
C LEU A 93 -1.13 -11.90 -19.67
N GLU A 94 -1.24 -13.20 -19.89
CA GLU A 94 -1.22 -13.76 -21.22
C GLU A 94 -2.59 -14.16 -21.76
N ASN A 95 -3.55 -14.43 -20.89
CA ASN A 95 -4.90 -14.85 -21.28
C ASN A 95 -5.88 -13.67 -21.25
N LYS A 96 -5.45 -12.56 -21.74
CA LYS A 96 -6.35 -11.38 -21.82
C LYS A 96 -7.21 -11.45 -23.07
#